data_ecf73d237c6a8d85c264b8759467ded6
#
_entry.id   ecf73d237c6a8d85c264b8759467ded6
#
_cell.length_a   1.000
_cell.length_b   1.000
_cell.length_c   1.000
_cell.angle_alpha   90.00
_cell.angle_beta   90.00
_cell.angle_gamma   90.00
#
_symmetry.space_group_name_H-M   'P 1'
#
loop_
_entity.id
_entity.type
_entity.pdbx_description
1 polymer ?
#
loop_
_entity_poly.entity_id
_entity_poly.type
_entity_poly.pdbx_seq_one_letter_code
_entity_poly.pdbx_strand_id
1 'polypeptide(L)'
;KFTTTGDTICDEQHPVILESMEFPEPVIELAIEPKTKAGQGKMGEALAKLAEEDPTFRAHTNQETGQTIIAGMGELHLEIIVDRLLREFHVEANVGAPQVAYKETFTKAVDQEYKYAKQSGGRGQYGHCKVKFEPLEANCEKFDYDPKANILINDPPTLLFESTVVGGAIPKEYIPPIGEGIQEAARAGILGGFPVLGVHANVYDGSYHEVDSSEMAFHIAGSMAFKEAMQKAAPVLLEPIMKVEVTMPEEYMGDVIGDLNSRRGRVEGMEDIGGGKMVKAYVPLAEMFGYSTDLRSKTQGRGNYSMFFEKYEPVPKNVQDKVLAAKAK
;
A
#
# COMPACT_ATOMS: atom_id res chain seq x y z
N LYS A 1 -9.66 5.86 28.24
CA LYS A 1 -8.95 6.96 27.54
C LYS A 1 -7.82 6.47 26.65
N PHE A 2 -7.29 5.27 26.91
CA PHE A 2 -6.16 4.68 26.16
C PHE A 2 -6.51 3.36 25.46
N THR A 3 -7.77 2.92 25.55
CA THR A 3 -8.24 1.69 24.91
C THR A 3 -8.70 1.98 23.49
N THR A 4 -8.20 1.21 22.55
CA THR A 4 -8.53 1.28 21.13
C THR A 4 -9.26 0.01 20.66
N THR A 5 -9.83 0.06 19.46
CA THR A 5 -10.46 -1.12 18.85
C THR A 5 -9.42 -2.23 18.67
N GLY A 6 -9.72 -3.42 19.18
CA GLY A 6 -8.82 -4.57 19.18
C GLY A 6 -8.12 -4.83 20.51
N ASP A 7 -8.15 -3.89 21.46
CA ASP A 7 -7.59 -4.09 22.79
C ASP A 7 -8.44 -5.06 23.63
N THR A 8 -7.77 -5.88 24.40
CA THR A 8 -8.43 -6.73 25.39
C THR A 8 -8.52 -6.01 26.73
N ILE A 9 -9.75 -5.89 27.26
CA ILE A 9 -10.00 -5.37 28.61
C ILE A 9 -10.22 -6.58 29.53
N CYS A 10 -9.39 -6.71 30.56
CA CYS A 10 -9.47 -7.84 31.50
C CYS A 10 -9.21 -7.42 32.95
N ASP A 11 -9.38 -8.36 33.89
CA ASP A 11 -9.02 -8.19 35.29
C ASP A 11 -7.50 -8.11 35.47
N GLU A 12 -7.01 -7.14 36.25
CA GLU A 12 -5.58 -6.97 36.54
C GLU A 12 -4.97 -8.17 37.27
N GLN A 13 -5.76 -8.90 38.07
CA GLN A 13 -5.26 -10.05 38.83
C GLN A 13 -5.28 -11.35 38.00
N HIS A 14 -6.08 -11.38 36.91
CA HIS A 14 -6.19 -12.53 36.00
C HIS A 14 -6.10 -12.08 34.56
N PRO A 15 -4.91 -11.62 34.10
CA PRO A 15 -4.74 -11.08 32.76
C PRO A 15 -4.91 -12.19 31.72
N VAL A 16 -5.83 -11.96 30.77
CA VAL A 16 -6.03 -12.81 29.59
C VAL A 16 -6.00 -11.90 28.36
N ILE A 17 -5.16 -12.24 27.39
CA ILE A 17 -5.13 -11.58 26.09
C ILE A 17 -5.90 -12.45 25.11
N LEU A 18 -6.96 -11.90 24.53
CA LEU A 18 -7.71 -12.54 23.46
C LEU A 18 -6.93 -12.44 22.14
N GLU A 19 -7.38 -13.22 21.15
CA GLU A 19 -6.79 -13.17 19.80
C GLU A 19 -6.78 -11.74 19.26
N SER A 20 -5.62 -11.29 18.76
CA SER A 20 -5.48 -9.97 18.14
C SER A 20 -6.17 -9.98 16.77
N MET A 21 -6.92 -8.92 16.48
CA MET A 21 -7.52 -8.73 15.18
C MET A 21 -6.49 -8.17 14.20
N GLU A 22 -6.37 -8.78 13.03
CA GLU A 22 -5.60 -8.24 11.92
C GLU A 22 -6.52 -7.40 11.04
N PHE A 23 -6.13 -6.17 10.78
CA PHE A 23 -6.90 -5.24 9.96
C PHE A 23 -6.20 -5.04 8.61
N PRO A 24 -6.92 -5.20 7.48
CA PRO A 24 -6.34 -4.97 6.16
C PRO A 24 -5.98 -3.49 5.96
N GLU A 25 -4.97 -3.25 5.15
CA GLU A 25 -4.59 -1.90 4.75
C GLU A 25 -5.69 -1.24 3.90
N PRO A 26 -5.93 0.07 4.07
CA PRO A 26 -6.84 0.82 3.22
C PRO A 26 -6.44 0.73 1.74
N VAL A 27 -7.43 0.68 0.85
CA VAL A 27 -7.21 0.49 -0.59
C VAL A 27 -7.72 1.64 -1.46
N ILE A 28 -8.47 2.57 -0.89
CA ILE A 28 -8.98 3.77 -1.56
C ILE A 28 -8.62 5.01 -0.76
N GLU A 29 -8.31 6.08 -1.45
CA GLU A 29 -7.97 7.38 -0.86
C GLU A 29 -8.86 8.50 -1.43
N LEU A 30 -9.23 9.45 -0.57
CA LEU A 30 -9.92 10.69 -0.92
C LEU A 30 -9.17 11.89 -0.37
N ALA A 31 -9.06 12.96 -1.15
CA ALA A 31 -8.68 14.25 -0.61
C ALA A 31 -9.90 14.91 0.05
N ILE A 32 -9.73 15.43 1.26
CA ILE A 32 -10.78 16.12 2.00
C ILE A 32 -10.27 17.47 2.48
N GLU A 33 -11.08 18.51 2.29
CA GLU A 33 -10.77 19.87 2.72
C GLU A 33 -11.95 20.47 3.49
N PRO A 34 -11.73 21.11 4.65
CA PRO A 34 -12.80 21.79 5.35
C PRO A 34 -13.25 23.02 4.55
N LYS A 35 -14.55 23.28 4.49
CA LYS A 35 -15.08 24.44 3.78
C LYS A 35 -14.68 25.79 4.42
N THR A 36 -14.28 25.79 5.69
CA THR A 36 -13.86 26.98 6.42
C THR A 36 -12.53 26.77 7.13
N LYS A 37 -11.73 27.85 7.25
CA LYS A 37 -10.46 27.79 8.02
C LYS A 37 -10.67 27.40 9.48
N ALA A 38 -11.77 27.81 10.11
CA ALA A 38 -12.12 27.41 11.48
C ALA A 38 -12.43 25.92 11.61
N GLY A 39 -12.83 25.26 10.52
CA GLY A 39 -13.10 23.82 10.47
C GLY A 39 -11.83 22.96 10.46
N GLN A 40 -10.66 23.51 10.13
CA GLN A 40 -9.45 22.70 9.93
C GLN A 40 -8.99 22.02 11.22
N GLY A 41 -8.95 22.72 12.35
CA GLY A 41 -8.59 22.13 13.64
C GLY A 41 -9.62 21.10 14.10
N LYS A 42 -10.91 21.41 13.95
CA LYS A 42 -12.00 20.47 14.27
C LYS A 42 -11.97 19.22 13.41
N MET A 43 -11.63 19.36 12.11
CA MET A 43 -11.51 18.23 11.19
C MET A 43 -10.38 17.29 11.63
N GLY A 44 -9.22 17.82 12.00
CA GLY A 44 -8.10 17.00 12.48
C GLY A 44 -8.45 16.20 13.74
N GLU A 45 -9.09 16.85 14.72
CA GLU A 45 -9.56 16.18 15.95
C GLU A 45 -10.64 15.11 15.66
N ALA A 46 -11.56 15.40 14.75
CA ALA A 46 -12.60 14.47 14.36
C ALA A 46 -12.04 13.24 13.63
N LEU A 47 -11.14 13.46 12.68
CA LEU A 47 -10.48 12.37 11.95
C LEU A 47 -9.63 11.49 12.87
N ALA A 48 -8.94 12.07 13.85
CA ALA A 48 -8.19 11.31 14.85
C ALA A 48 -9.11 10.40 15.68
N LYS A 49 -10.26 10.90 16.14
CA LYS A 49 -11.25 10.10 16.88
C LYS A 49 -11.84 8.97 16.02
N LEU A 50 -12.15 9.25 14.76
CA LEU A 50 -12.65 8.23 13.83
C LEU A 50 -11.63 7.14 13.57
N ALA A 51 -10.33 7.49 13.47
CA ALA A 51 -9.24 6.54 13.33
C ALA A 51 -8.99 5.68 14.58
N GLU A 52 -9.27 6.21 15.79
CA GLU A 52 -9.24 5.43 17.03
C GLU A 52 -10.36 4.37 17.09
N GLU A 53 -11.52 4.68 16.50
CA GLU A 53 -12.67 3.76 16.46
C GLU A 53 -12.53 2.68 15.40
N ASP A 54 -11.95 3.03 14.25
CA ASP A 54 -11.86 2.16 13.07
C ASP A 54 -10.40 2.01 12.60
N PRO A 55 -9.75 0.88 12.91
CA PRO A 55 -8.38 0.62 12.51
C PRO A 55 -8.15 0.49 11.00
N THR A 56 -9.23 0.30 10.21
CA THR A 56 -9.17 0.25 8.74
C THR A 56 -9.28 1.62 8.08
N PHE A 57 -9.53 2.66 8.88
CA PHE A 57 -9.55 4.05 8.45
C PHE A 57 -8.26 4.76 8.83
N ARG A 58 -7.68 5.51 7.91
CA ARG A 58 -6.51 6.34 8.14
C ARG A 58 -6.71 7.75 7.62
N ALA A 59 -6.06 8.71 8.27
CA ALA A 59 -6.01 10.09 7.81
C ALA A 59 -4.57 10.61 7.93
N HIS A 60 -4.08 11.26 6.89
CA HIS A 60 -2.76 11.87 6.87
C HIS A 60 -2.74 13.13 6.02
N THR A 61 -1.74 13.98 6.22
CA THR A 61 -1.54 15.16 5.37
C THR A 61 -0.50 14.84 4.30
N ASN A 62 -0.85 15.04 3.05
CA ASN A 62 0.10 14.96 1.95
C ASN A 62 1.08 16.14 2.06
N GLN A 63 2.36 15.84 2.21
CA GLN A 63 3.41 16.86 2.43
C GLN A 63 3.67 17.72 1.19
N GLU A 64 3.42 17.21 -0.01
CA GLU A 64 3.64 17.93 -1.26
C GLU A 64 2.48 18.90 -1.56
N THR A 65 1.25 18.46 -1.35
CA THR A 65 0.05 19.25 -1.69
C THR A 65 -0.56 19.99 -0.51
N GLY A 66 -0.19 19.63 0.73
CA GLY A 66 -0.80 20.15 1.95
C GLY A 66 -2.24 19.67 2.20
N GLN A 67 -2.77 18.82 1.33
CA GLN A 67 -4.13 18.28 1.45
C GLN A 67 -4.23 17.20 2.52
N THR A 68 -5.35 17.16 3.21
CA THR A 68 -5.69 16.04 4.08
C THR A 68 -6.24 14.90 3.24
N ILE A 69 -5.62 13.74 3.33
CA ILE A 69 -6.04 12.51 2.65
C ILE A 69 -6.66 11.59 3.68
N ILE A 70 -7.82 11.03 3.36
CA ILE A 70 -8.46 9.96 4.12
C ILE A 70 -8.42 8.67 3.30
N ALA A 71 -8.11 7.58 3.98
CA ALA A 71 -7.96 6.27 3.36
C ALA A 71 -8.88 5.25 4.05
N GLY A 72 -9.48 4.35 3.28
CA GLY A 72 -10.42 3.35 3.76
C GLY A 72 -10.57 2.15 2.84
N MET A 73 -11.46 1.24 3.21
CA MET A 73 -11.65 -0.04 2.53
C MET A 73 -12.54 0.03 1.29
N GLY A 74 -13.19 1.15 1.03
CA GLY A 74 -14.04 1.34 -0.15
C GLY A 74 -14.80 2.66 -0.13
N GLU A 75 -15.46 2.96 -1.25
CA GLU A 75 -16.20 4.21 -1.46
C GLU A 75 -17.25 4.45 -0.37
N LEU A 76 -18.10 3.45 -0.11
CA LEU A 76 -19.15 3.54 0.91
C LEU A 76 -18.57 3.76 2.32
N HIS A 77 -17.45 3.13 2.64
CA HIS A 77 -16.76 3.32 3.91
C HIS A 77 -16.37 4.80 4.09
N LEU A 78 -15.74 5.40 3.10
CA LEU A 78 -15.32 6.80 3.17
C LEU A 78 -16.52 7.78 3.10
N GLU A 79 -17.58 7.45 2.37
CA GLU A 79 -18.83 8.23 2.38
C GLU A 79 -19.45 8.28 3.80
N ILE A 80 -19.47 7.15 4.51
CA ILE A 80 -19.96 7.10 5.90
C ILE A 80 -19.07 7.95 6.82
N ILE A 81 -17.75 7.89 6.67
CA ILE A 81 -16.82 8.72 7.44
C ILE A 81 -17.09 10.21 7.21
N VAL A 82 -17.27 10.63 5.96
CA VAL A 82 -17.59 12.03 5.61
C VAL A 82 -18.96 12.46 6.17
N ASP A 83 -19.96 11.59 6.09
CA ASP A 83 -21.28 11.85 6.69
C ASP A 83 -21.20 12.01 8.21
N ARG A 84 -20.38 11.18 8.89
CA ARG A 84 -20.12 11.31 10.32
C ARG A 84 -19.39 12.61 10.68
N LEU A 85 -18.44 13.06 9.88
CA LEU A 85 -17.79 14.37 10.07
C LEU A 85 -18.81 15.50 10.10
N LEU A 86 -19.80 15.46 9.20
CA LEU A 86 -20.86 16.46 9.15
C LEU A 86 -21.83 16.35 10.34
N ARG A 87 -22.37 15.16 10.59
CA ARG A 87 -23.46 14.95 11.56
C ARG A 87 -23.00 14.93 13.01
N GLU A 88 -21.89 14.27 13.31
CA GLU A 88 -21.41 14.09 14.68
C GLU A 88 -20.46 15.22 15.10
N PHE A 89 -19.60 15.67 14.21
CA PHE A 89 -18.56 16.65 14.52
C PHE A 89 -18.86 18.06 13.99
N HIS A 90 -19.94 18.22 13.23
CA HIS A 90 -20.35 19.50 12.62
C HIS A 90 -19.24 20.15 11.76
N VAL A 91 -18.50 19.32 11.02
CA VAL A 91 -17.45 19.73 10.09
C VAL A 91 -17.95 19.54 8.67
N GLU A 92 -18.16 20.63 7.96
CA GLU A 92 -18.43 20.60 6.52
C GLU A 92 -17.12 20.51 5.74
N ALA A 93 -17.05 19.55 4.83
CA ALA A 93 -15.87 19.32 4.01
C ALA A 93 -16.21 19.17 2.53
N ASN A 94 -15.28 19.58 1.67
CA ASN A 94 -15.26 19.24 0.25
C ASN A 94 -14.47 17.94 0.08
N VAL A 95 -14.99 17.05 -0.74
CA VAL A 95 -14.39 15.74 -1.00
C VAL A 95 -13.92 15.69 -2.45
N GLY A 96 -12.67 15.30 -2.65
CA GLY A 96 -12.10 15.07 -3.97
C GLY A 96 -12.57 13.74 -4.59
N ALA A 97 -12.19 13.49 -5.84
CA ALA A 97 -12.50 12.23 -6.51
C ALA A 97 -11.75 11.06 -5.84
N PRO A 98 -12.39 9.88 -5.74
CA PRO A 98 -11.73 8.68 -5.20
C PRO A 98 -10.51 8.30 -6.03
N GLN A 99 -9.44 7.94 -5.35
CA GLN A 99 -8.23 7.41 -5.96
C GLN A 99 -7.93 6.02 -5.43
N VAL A 100 -7.51 5.14 -6.32
CA VAL A 100 -7.08 3.79 -5.95
C VAL A 100 -5.65 3.84 -5.44
N ALA A 101 -5.36 3.18 -4.33
CA ALA A 101 -4.01 3.04 -3.80
C ALA A 101 -3.26 1.95 -4.59
N TYR A 102 -2.72 2.34 -5.74
CA TYR A 102 -1.85 1.47 -6.53
C TYR A 102 -0.54 1.18 -5.80
N LYS A 103 0.09 0.07 -6.15
CA LYS A 103 1.43 -0.32 -5.72
C LYS A 103 2.28 -0.66 -6.94
N GLU A 104 3.56 -0.87 -6.72
CA GLU A 104 4.48 -1.33 -7.75
C GLU A 104 5.17 -2.62 -7.30
N THR A 105 5.67 -3.39 -8.24
CA THR A 105 6.60 -4.50 -8.01
C THR A 105 7.47 -4.70 -9.24
N PHE A 106 8.33 -5.69 -9.22
CA PHE A 106 9.19 -6.03 -10.35
C PHE A 106 9.24 -7.55 -10.56
N THR A 107 9.65 -7.99 -11.74
CA THR A 107 9.52 -9.40 -12.14
C THR A 107 10.85 -10.08 -12.43
N LYS A 108 11.96 -9.34 -12.50
CA LYS A 108 13.27 -9.87 -12.84
C LYS A 108 14.28 -9.56 -11.75
N ALA A 109 15.07 -10.54 -11.36
CA ALA A 109 16.24 -10.33 -10.51
C ALA A 109 17.29 -9.48 -11.24
N VAL A 110 17.94 -8.59 -10.52
CA VAL A 110 18.98 -7.69 -11.03
C VAL A 110 20.13 -7.62 -10.04
N ASP A 111 21.35 -7.72 -10.54
CA ASP A 111 22.58 -7.41 -9.81
C ASP A 111 23.02 -6.00 -10.19
N GLN A 112 23.07 -5.10 -9.21
CA GLN A 112 23.34 -3.69 -9.45
C GLN A 112 24.49 -3.19 -8.57
N GLU A 113 25.47 -2.61 -9.25
CA GLU A 113 26.56 -1.85 -8.63
C GLU A 113 26.24 -0.36 -8.73
N TYR A 114 26.46 0.36 -7.62
CA TYR A 114 26.39 1.83 -7.63
C TYR A 114 27.51 2.44 -6.80
N LYS A 115 28.19 3.40 -7.42
CA LYS A 115 29.27 4.16 -6.79
C LYS A 115 28.89 5.64 -6.72
N TYR A 116 28.61 6.10 -5.53
CA TYR A 116 28.42 7.52 -5.24
C TYR A 116 29.75 8.15 -4.87
N ALA A 117 30.34 8.92 -5.76
CA ALA A 117 31.57 9.65 -5.52
C ALA A 117 31.36 11.11 -5.93
N LYS A 118 31.48 12.03 -4.99
CA LYS A 118 31.33 13.45 -5.22
C LYS A 118 32.45 14.21 -4.51
N GLN A 119 33.13 15.08 -5.24
CA GLN A 119 34.20 15.92 -4.71
C GLN A 119 33.88 17.37 -5.06
N SER A 120 33.63 18.18 -4.05
CA SER A 120 33.33 19.60 -4.22
C SER A 120 34.14 20.41 -3.19
N GLY A 121 35.42 20.72 -3.52
CA GLY A 121 36.25 21.67 -2.79
C GLY A 121 36.33 21.49 -1.27
N GLY A 122 36.81 20.33 -0.78
CA GLY A 122 36.91 20.01 0.62
C GLY A 122 36.80 18.50 0.87
N ARG A 123 36.21 18.06 1.99
CA ARG A 123 35.93 16.65 2.25
C ARG A 123 34.95 16.14 1.22
N GLY A 124 35.34 15.08 0.47
CA GLY A 124 34.49 14.42 -0.53
C GLY A 124 33.37 13.58 0.09
N GLN A 125 32.58 12.95 -0.77
CA GLN A 125 31.57 11.95 -0.39
C GLN A 125 31.84 10.69 -1.19
N TYR A 126 31.83 9.53 -0.52
CA TYR A 126 32.08 8.25 -1.14
C TYR A 126 31.22 7.15 -0.52
N GLY A 127 30.41 6.49 -1.33
CA GLY A 127 29.66 5.30 -0.97
C GLY A 127 29.59 4.36 -2.19
N HIS A 128 29.98 3.11 -2.02
CA HIS A 128 29.97 2.13 -3.09
C HIS A 128 29.42 0.80 -2.60
N CYS A 129 28.39 0.29 -3.25
CA CYS A 129 27.74 -0.96 -2.91
C CYS A 129 27.38 -1.76 -4.16
N LYS A 130 27.40 -3.09 -4.02
CA LYS A 130 26.85 -4.05 -4.97
C LYS A 130 25.71 -4.80 -4.28
N VAL A 131 24.54 -4.75 -4.90
CA VAL A 131 23.31 -5.27 -4.32
C VAL A 131 22.60 -6.16 -5.34
N LYS A 132 22.22 -7.36 -4.91
CA LYS A 132 21.30 -8.22 -5.65
C LYS A 132 19.87 -7.94 -5.23
N PHE A 133 19.02 -7.67 -6.20
CA PHE A 133 17.59 -7.47 -6.01
C PHE A 133 16.83 -8.65 -6.60
N GLU A 134 15.98 -9.26 -5.82
CA GLU A 134 15.13 -10.37 -6.23
C GLU A 134 13.66 -10.09 -5.85
N PRO A 135 12.71 -10.43 -6.74
CA PRO A 135 11.30 -10.23 -6.44
C PRO A 135 10.82 -11.25 -5.40
N LEU A 136 10.10 -10.78 -4.37
CA LEU A 136 9.33 -11.58 -3.43
C LEU A 136 7.84 -11.41 -3.72
N GLU A 137 7.03 -12.27 -3.11
CA GLU A 137 5.58 -12.15 -3.21
C GLU A 137 5.09 -10.84 -2.58
N ALA A 138 4.36 -10.04 -3.36
CA ALA A 138 3.89 -8.72 -2.96
C ALA A 138 2.74 -8.74 -1.93
N ASN A 139 2.09 -9.90 -1.75
CA ASN A 139 0.93 -10.05 -0.86
C ASN A 139 1.26 -10.80 0.44
N CYS A 140 2.54 -11.02 0.74
CA CYS A 140 2.93 -11.76 1.92
C CYS A 140 2.90 -10.87 3.18
N GLU A 141 2.41 -11.44 4.28
CA GLU A 141 2.46 -10.83 5.61
C GLU A 141 3.82 -11.02 6.27
N LYS A 142 4.54 -12.04 5.84
CA LYS A 142 5.88 -12.41 6.34
C LYS A 142 6.75 -12.85 5.19
N PHE A 143 8.02 -12.48 5.26
CA PHE A 143 9.02 -13.02 4.33
C PHE A 143 9.67 -14.26 4.94
N ASP A 144 9.72 -15.34 4.17
CA ASP A 144 10.51 -16.51 4.50
C ASP A 144 11.99 -16.22 4.22
N TYR A 145 12.84 -16.45 5.21
CA TYR A 145 14.28 -16.26 5.09
C TYR A 145 15.05 -17.33 5.87
N ASP A 146 16.30 -17.58 5.47
CA ASP A 146 17.18 -18.46 6.21
C ASP A 146 17.45 -17.88 7.63
N PRO A 147 17.18 -18.61 8.73
CA PRO A 147 17.47 -18.16 10.09
C PRO A 147 18.95 -17.79 10.33
N LYS A 148 19.87 -18.21 9.45
CA LYS A 148 21.29 -17.86 9.50
C LYS A 148 21.62 -16.61 8.69
N ALA A 149 20.68 -16.07 7.90
CA ALA A 149 20.89 -14.85 7.15
C ALA A 149 21.04 -13.66 8.08
N ASN A 150 21.92 -12.74 7.71
CA ASN A 150 22.11 -11.49 8.45
C ASN A 150 21.08 -10.45 8.00
N ILE A 151 19.85 -10.62 8.46
CA ILE A 151 18.72 -9.72 8.16
C ILE A 151 18.84 -8.44 8.98
N LEU A 152 18.82 -7.31 8.30
CA LEU A 152 18.92 -5.98 8.89
C LEU A 152 17.59 -5.21 8.83
N ILE A 153 16.80 -5.43 7.78
CA ILE A 153 15.44 -4.89 7.65
C ILE A 153 14.51 -6.04 7.26
N ASN A 154 13.42 -6.17 8.00
CA ASN A 154 12.32 -7.08 7.69
C ASN A 154 11.01 -6.29 7.81
N ASP A 155 10.59 -5.69 6.71
CA ASP A 155 9.43 -4.80 6.59
C ASP A 155 8.46 -5.34 5.51
N PRO A 156 7.76 -6.46 5.78
CA PRO A 156 6.77 -6.99 4.84
C PRO A 156 5.57 -6.03 4.73
N PRO A 157 4.94 -5.95 3.57
CA PRO A 157 5.26 -6.65 2.33
C PRO A 157 6.30 -5.91 1.46
N THR A 158 6.99 -4.89 1.98
CA THR A 158 7.84 -3.98 1.18
C THR A 158 9.24 -4.54 0.96
N LEU A 159 10.03 -4.74 2.02
CA LEU A 159 11.47 -4.98 1.92
C LEU A 159 11.98 -6.01 2.93
N LEU A 160 12.73 -6.99 2.41
CA LEU A 160 13.66 -7.81 3.15
C LEU A 160 15.09 -7.41 2.75
N PHE A 161 15.85 -6.84 3.68
CA PHE A 161 17.23 -6.44 3.44
C PHE A 161 18.20 -7.25 4.28
N GLU A 162 19.17 -7.87 3.61
CA GLU A 162 20.23 -8.65 4.24
C GLU A 162 21.62 -8.23 3.76
N SER A 163 22.64 -8.66 4.49
CA SER A 163 24.03 -8.44 4.12
C SER A 163 24.82 -9.73 4.16
N THR A 164 25.50 -10.01 3.07
CA THR A 164 26.50 -11.09 2.94
C THR A 164 27.92 -10.53 2.68
N VAL A 165 28.16 -9.27 3.03
CA VAL A 165 29.48 -8.63 2.90
C VAL A 165 30.49 -9.36 3.77
N VAL A 166 31.64 -9.72 3.19
CA VAL A 166 32.76 -10.39 3.84
C VAL A 166 34.03 -9.57 3.76
N GLY A 167 34.99 -9.87 4.63
CA GLY A 167 36.33 -9.28 4.58
C GLY A 167 36.41 -7.78 4.90
N GLY A 168 35.32 -7.17 5.39
CA GLY A 168 35.31 -5.74 5.72
C GLY A 168 35.32 -4.82 4.49
N ALA A 169 34.86 -5.31 3.32
CA ALA A 169 34.77 -4.51 2.10
C ALA A 169 33.92 -3.26 2.29
N ILE A 170 32.90 -3.34 3.14
CA ILE A 170 32.11 -2.21 3.65
C ILE A 170 32.16 -2.29 5.19
N PRO A 171 32.55 -1.23 5.93
CA PRO A 171 32.43 -1.17 7.38
C PRO A 171 30.99 -1.43 7.84
N LYS A 172 30.83 -2.15 8.94
CA LYS A 172 29.52 -2.57 9.45
C LYS A 172 28.55 -1.42 9.68
N GLU A 173 29.06 -0.27 10.09
CA GLU A 173 28.29 0.96 10.33
C GLU A 173 27.64 1.54 9.08
N TYR A 174 28.18 1.26 7.89
CA TYR A 174 27.64 1.77 6.62
C TYR A 174 26.64 0.82 5.95
N ILE A 175 26.50 -0.41 6.44
CA ILE A 175 25.57 -1.38 5.85
C ILE A 175 24.10 -1.04 6.12
N PRO A 176 23.65 -0.72 7.36
CA PRO A 176 22.28 -0.32 7.62
C PRO A 176 21.82 0.89 6.79
N PRO A 177 22.60 1.98 6.64
CA PRO A 177 22.26 3.11 5.77
C PRO A 177 21.95 2.74 4.32
N ILE A 178 22.61 1.70 3.76
CA ILE A 178 22.30 1.20 2.42
C ILE A 178 20.85 0.68 2.38
N GLY A 179 20.46 -0.13 3.36
CA GLY A 179 19.11 -0.68 3.49
C GLY A 179 18.05 0.40 3.67
N GLU A 180 18.33 1.41 4.50
CA GLU A 180 17.44 2.56 4.71
C GLU A 180 17.24 3.36 3.43
N GLY A 181 18.30 3.58 2.64
CA GLY A 181 18.22 4.23 1.33
C GLY A 181 17.38 3.43 0.31
N ILE A 182 17.51 2.11 0.31
CA ILE A 182 16.69 1.22 -0.51
C ILE A 182 15.21 1.29 -0.06
N GLN A 183 14.94 1.24 1.23
CA GLN A 183 13.59 1.31 1.78
C GLN A 183 12.89 2.62 1.43
N GLU A 184 13.58 3.76 1.58
CA GLU A 184 13.04 5.06 1.19
C GLU A 184 12.72 5.12 -0.30
N ALA A 185 13.65 4.64 -1.15
CA ALA A 185 13.43 4.60 -2.60
C ALA A 185 12.28 3.66 -3.00
N ALA A 186 12.12 2.52 -2.32
CA ALA A 186 11.01 1.61 -2.54
C ALA A 186 9.67 2.25 -2.17
N ARG A 187 9.61 2.99 -1.07
CA ARG A 187 8.39 3.72 -0.67
C ARG A 187 8.04 4.85 -1.63
N ALA A 188 9.04 5.50 -2.22
CA ALA A 188 8.83 6.56 -3.20
C ALA A 188 8.33 6.07 -4.57
N GLY A 189 8.56 4.79 -4.90
CA GLY A 189 8.16 4.18 -6.17
C GLY A 189 9.07 4.52 -7.35
N ILE A 190 8.83 3.86 -8.47
CA ILE A 190 9.68 3.92 -9.66
C ILE A 190 8.89 4.29 -10.92
N LEU A 191 7.71 3.69 -11.13
CA LEU A 191 6.90 3.91 -12.33
C LEU A 191 6.02 5.15 -12.23
N GLY A 192 5.24 5.24 -11.17
CA GLY A 192 4.25 6.27 -10.94
C GLY A 192 4.34 6.90 -9.55
N GLY A 193 5.40 6.59 -8.78
CA GLY A 193 5.54 7.06 -7.42
C GLY A 193 4.61 6.32 -6.44
N PHE A 194 4.33 5.05 -6.71
CA PHE A 194 3.60 4.18 -5.81
C PHE A 194 4.58 3.26 -5.08
N PRO A 195 4.34 2.93 -3.79
CA PRO A 195 5.24 2.07 -3.04
C PRO A 195 5.50 0.74 -3.75
N VAL A 196 6.79 0.33 -3.81
CA VAL A 196 7.20 -0.95 -4.37
C VAL A 196 7.09 -2.02 -3.30
N LEU A 197 6.45 -3.15 -3.63
CA LEU A 197 6.27 -4.31 -2.77
C LEU A 197 7.12 -5.48 -3.22
N GLY A 198 7.47 -6.37 -2.30
CA GLY A 198 8.14 -7.63 -2.58
C GLY A 198 9.60 -7.46 -3.01
N VAL A 199 10.36 -6.66 -2.28
CA VAL A 199 11.79 -6.43 -2.55
C VAL A 199 12.64 -7.28 -1.61
N HIS A 200 13.42 -8.21 -2.15
CA HIS A 200 14.56 -8.79 -1.48
C HIS A 200 15.84 -8.10 -1.97
N ALA A 201 16.60 -7.53 -1.06
CA ALA A 201 17.86 -6.85 -1.36
C ALA A 201 18.99 -7.45 -0.51
N ASN A 202 20.01 -7.97 -1.18
CA ASN A 202 21.21 -8.49 -0.54
C ASN A 202 22.43 -7.66 -0.96
N VAL A 203 22.98 -6.89 -0.02
CA VAL A 203 24.28 -6.27 -0.22
C VAL A 203 25.39 -7.28 0.03
N TYR A 204 26.23 -7.52 -0.95
CA TYR A 204 27.26 -8.58 -0.89
C TYR A 204 28.69 -8.09 -1.05
N ASP A 205 28.88 -6.90 -1.64
CA ASP A 205 30.21 -6.32 -1.89
C ASP A 205 30.14 -4.80 -2.00
N GLY A 206 31.28 -4.15 -2.00
CA GLY A 206 31.41 -2.72 -2.18
C GLY A 206 32.81 -2.25 -1.83
N SER A 207 32.97 -0.96 -1.60
CA SER A 207 34.23 -0.39 -1.10
C SER A 207 33.94 0.91 -0.34
N TYR A 208 34.88 1.33 0.48
CA TYR A 208 34.83 2.57 1.22
C TYR A 208 36.12 3.39 1.07
N HIS A 209 36.05 4.65 1.44
CA HIS A 209 37.18 5.55 1.49
C HIS A 209 37.33 6.09 2.90
N GLU A 210 38.50 5.96 3.51
CA GLU A 210 38.75 6.28 4.92
C GLU A 210 38.33 7.71 5.33
N VAL A 211 38.43 8.67 4.41
CA VAL A 211 38.15 10.09 4.67
C VAL A 211 36.77 10.52 4.18
N ASP A 212 36.37 10.04 3.00
CA ASP A 212 35.20 10.56 2.26
C ASP A 212 33.94 9.73 2.46
N SER A 213 34.03 8.53 3.05
CA SER A 213 32.87 7.71 3.34
C SER A 213 32.07 8.24 4.53
N SER A 214 30.76 8.11 4.44
CA SER A 214 29.80 8.49 5.48
C SER A 214 28.52 7.67 5.34
N GLU A 215 27.73 7.59 6.41
CA GLU A 215 26.40 6.98 6.39
C GLU A 215 25.51 7.58 5.30
N MET A 216 25.51 8.90 5.15
CA MET A 216 24.75 9.59 4.10
C MET A 216 25.18 9.18 2.69
N ALA A 217 26.48 9.01 2.44
CA ALA A 217 26.97 8.60 1.12
C ALA A 217 26.52 7.16 0.78
N PHE A 218 26.51 6.26 1.76
CA PHE A 218 26.02 4.89 1.58
C PHE A 218 24.49 4.82 1.48
N HIS A 219 23.76 5.66 2.21
CA HIS A 219 22.31 5.81 2.05
C HIS A 219 21.95 6.24 0.61
N ILE A 220 22.64 7.24 0.08
CA ILE A 220 22.46 7.68 -1.32
C ILE A 220 22.82 6.56 -2.29
N ALA A 221 23.94 5.84 -2.04
CA ALA A 221 24.36 4.73 -2.89
C ALA A 221 23.29 3.62 -2.93
N GLY A 222 22.72 3.23 -1.80
CA GLY A 222 21.62 2.27 -1.71
C GLY A 222 20.37 2.73 -2.47
N SER A 223 19.95 3.96 -2.25
CA SER A 223 18.80 4.56 -2.93
C SER A 223 18.96 4.58 -4.45
N MET A 224 20.14 4.97 -4.94
CA MET A 224 20.42 5.03 -6.37
C MET A 224 20.61 3.65 -7.00
N ALA A 225 21.25 2.70 -6.29
CA ALA A 225 21.35 1.31 -6.72
C ALA A 225 19.96 0.71 -6.96
N PHE A 226 19.03 0.93 -6.03
CA PHE A 226 17.64 0.48 -6.19
C PHE A 226 16.96 1.11 -7.41
N LYS A 227 17.04 2.43 -7.57
CA LYS A 227 16.41 3.14 -8.69
C LYS A 227 16.93 2.66 -10.04
N GLU A 228 18.24 2.45 -10.19
CA GLU A 228 18.81 1.93 -11.43
C GLU A 228 18.47 0.45 -11.67
N ALA A 229 18.47 -0.37 -10.60
CA ALA A 229 18.09 -1.77 -10.71
C ALA A 229 16.65 -1.92 -11.19
N MET A 230 15.72 -1.14 -10.65
CA MET A 230 14.29 -1.23 -10.99
C MET A 230 14.02 -0.86 -12.46
N GLN A 231 14.82 0.00 -13.09
CA GLN A 231 14.70 0.26 -14.52
C GLN A 231 14.98 -0.97 -15.39
N LYS A 232 15.78 -1.91 -14.88
CA LYS A 232 16.17 -3.15 -15.56
C LYS A 232 15.34 -4.37 -15.14
N ALA A 233 14.66 -4.25 -13.99
CA ALA A 233 13.97 -5.34 -13.32
C ALA A 233 12.56 -5.63 -13.87
N ALA A 234 12.15 -5.00 -14.97
CA ALA A 234 10.80 -5.07 -15.53
C ALA A 234 9.71 -4.74 -14.48
N PRO A 235 9.64 -3.48 -14.03
CA PRO A 235 8.68 -3.07 -13.03
C PRO A 235 7.26 -3.10 -13.58
N VAL A 236 6.31 -3.45 -12.72
CA VAL A 236 4.87 -3.52 -13.04
C VAL A 236 4.04 -2.80 -11.98
N LEU A 237 2.93 -2.22 -12.42
CA LEU A 237 1.94 -1.61 -11.54
C LEU A 237 1.03 -2.71 -10.97
N LEU A 238 0.68 -2.59 -9.70
CA LEU A 238 -0.25 -3.46 -9.00
C LEU A 238 -1.54 -2.69 -8.66
N GLU A 239 -2.67 -3.36 -8.82
CA GLU A 239 -3.99 -2.86 -8.41
C GLU A 239 -4.61 -3.74 -7.33
N PRO A 240 -5.40 -3.17 -6.40
CA PRO A 240 -6.12 -3.95 -5.42
C PRO A 240 -7.28 -4.69 -6.06
N ILE A 241 -7.34 -5.99 -5.80
CA ILE A 241 -8.44 -6.88 -6.21
C ILE A 241 -9.33 -7.11 -5.01
N MET A 242 -10.63 -6.92 -5.22
CA MET A 242 -11.65 -7.08 -4.20
C MET A 242 -12.36 -8.41 -4.38
N LYS A 243 -12.56 -9.11 -3.28
CA LYS A 243 -13.52 -10.22 -3.19
C LYS A 243 -14.90 -9.64 -3.02
N VAL A 244 -15.76 -9.85 -4.00
CA VAL A 244 -17.13 -9.30 -4.07
C VAL A 244 -18.10 -10.46 -3.93
N GLU A 245 -19.04 -10.33 -3.00
CA GLU A 245 -20.15 -11.26 -2.81
C GLU A 245 -21.45 -10.52 -3.06
N VAL A 246 -22.20 -10.93 -4.09
CA VAL A 246 -23.46 -10.29 -4.48
C VAL A 246 -24.59 -11.25 -4.24
N THR A 247 -25.58 -10.82 -3.47
CA THR A 247 -26.81 -11.58 -3.21
C THR A 247 -27.98 -10.96 -3.96
N MET A 248 -28.74 -11.78 -4.67
CA MET A 248 -29.88 -11.32 -5.47
C MET A 248 -30.90 -12.44 -5.67
N PRO A 249 -32.15 -12.11 -6.04
CA PRO A 249 -33.08 -13.09 -6.61
C PRO A 249 -32.52 -13.74 -7.86
N GLU A 250 -32.82 -15.01 -8.08
CA GLU A 250 -32.29 -15.80 -9.20
C GLU A 250 -32.53 -15.17 -10.59
N GLU A 251 -33.65 -14.49 -10.76
CA GLU A 251 -34.02 -13.80 -12.02
C GLU A 251 -33.00 -12.74 -12.47
N TYR A 252 -32.25 -12.15 -11.55
CA TYR A 252 -31.23 -11.10 -11.85
C TYR A 252 -29.79 -11.64 -11.95
N MET A 253 -29.57 -12.92 -11.70
CA MET A 253 -28.23 -13.50 -11.65
C MET A 253 -27.46 -13.31 -12.95
N GLY A 254 -28.11 -13.50 -14.09
CA GLY A 254 -27.48 -13.31 -15.41
C GLY A 254 -26.97 -11.89 -15.63
N ASP A 255 -27.78 -10.90 -15.28
CA ASP A 255 -27.44 -9.48 -15.43
C ASP A 255 -26.29 -9.09 -14.47
N VAL A 256 -26.30 -9.61 -13.24
CA VAL A 256 -25.23 -9.38 -12.25
C VAL A 256 -23.92 -9.98 -12.71
N ILE A 257 -23.92 -11.23 -13.19
CA ILE A 257 -22.71 -11.88 -13.72
C ILE A 257 -22.18 -11.13 -14.94
N GLY A 258 -23.05 -10.73 -15.86
CA GLY A 258 -22.69 -9.95 -17.03
C GLY A 258 -22.04 -8.61 -16.66
N ASP A 259 -22.56 -7.93 -15.65
CA ASP A 259 -22.01 -6.68 -15.15
C ASP A 259 -20.64 -6.88 -14.49
N LEU A 260 -20.49 -7.87 -13.60
CA LEU A 260 -19.20 -8.19 -12.96
C LEU A 260 -18.13 -8.54 -14.00
N ASN A 261 -18.47 -9.29 -15.03
CA ASN A 261 -17.55 -9.60 -16.12
C ASN A 261 -17.14 -8.33 -16.90
N SER A 262 -18.08 -7.42 -17.15
CA SER A 262 -17.77 -6.14 -17.82
C SER A 262 -16.82 -5.26 -17.01
N ARG A 263 -16.75 -5.45 -15.69
CA ARG A 263 -15.86 -4.79 -14.74
C ARG A 263 -14.53 -5.50 -14.56
N ARG A 264 -14.11 -6.30 -15.51
CA ARG A 264 -12.91 -7.16 -15.43
C ARG A 264 -12.96 -8.17 -14.27
N GLY A 265 -14.17 -8.46 -13.79
CA GLY A 265 -14.39 -9.42 -12.72
C GLY A 265 -14.20 -10.86 -13.21
N ARG A 266 -13.76 -11.71 -12.29
CA ARG A 266 -13.65 -13.16 -12.46
C ARG A 266 -14.62 -13.82 -11.50
N VAL A 267 -15.72 -14.38 -12.01
CA VAL A 267 -16.69 -15.10 -11.20
C VAL A 267 -16.07 -16.43 -10.79
N GLU A 268 -16.02 -16.71 -9.49
CA GLU A 268 -15.47 -17.94 -8.95
C GLU A 268 -16.52 -18.99 -8.63
N GLY A 269 -17.67 -18.55 -8.17
CA GLY A 269 -18.71 -19.49 -7.74
C GLY A 269 -20.06 -18.84 -7.56
N MET A 270 -21.05 -19.70 -7.47
CA MET A 270 -22.44 -19.35 -7.18
C MET A 270 -22.97 -20.30 -6.14
N GLU A 271 -23.71 -19.77 -5.18
CA GLU A 271 -24.31 -20.53 -4.10
C GLU A 271 -25.78 -20.23 -3.97
N ASP A 272 -26.57 -21.25 -3.63
CA ASP A 272 -27.96 -21.09 -3.25
C ASP A 272 -28.05 -20.58 -1.82
N ILE A 273 -28.78 -19.50 -1.62
CA ILE A 273 -29.06 -18.93 -0.31
C ILE A 273 -30.56 -18.88 -0.05
N GLY A 274 -30.98 -18.81 1.21
CA GLY A 274 -32.39 -18.71 1.55
C GLY A 274 -33.05 -17.49 0.89
N GLY A 275 -33.79 -17.70 -0.19
CA GLY A 275 -34.51 -16.66 -0.93
C GLY A 275 -33.81 -16.06 -2.15
N GLY A 276 -32.72 -16.66 -2.62
CA GLY A 276 -32.00 -16.18 -3.81
C GLY A 276 -30.71 -16.89 -4.11
N LYS A 277 -29.83 -16.20 -4.82
CA LYS A 277 -28.49 -16.66 -5.21
C LYS A 277 -27.43 -15.73 -4.65
N MET A 278 -26.25 -16.26 -4.39
CA MET A 278 -25.04 -15.49 -4.09
C MET A 278 -23.99 -15.78 -5.16
N VAL A 279 -23.45 -14.71 -5.77
CA VAL A 279 -22.34 -14.78 -6.72
C VAL A 279 -21.09 -14.26 -6.05
N LYS A 280 -20.00 -15.03 -6.12
CA LYS A 280 -18.67 -14.67 -5.64
C LYS A 280 -17.77 -14.34 -6.82
N ALA A 281 -17.09 -13.20 -6.78
CA ALA A 281 -16.20 -12.77 -7.84
C ALA A 281 -15.01 -11.99 -7.28
N TYR A 282 -13.90 -11.99 -8.03
CA TYR A 282 -12.76 -11.09 -7.81
C TYR A 282 -12.81 -9.98 -8.84
N VAL A 283 -12.86 -8.73 -8.37
CA VAL A 283 -13.01 -7.55 -9.23
C VAL A 283 -12.00 -6.48 -8.82
N PRO A 284 -11.30 -5.85 -9.78
CA PRO A 284 -10.43 -4.71 -9.46
C PRO A 284 -11.23 -3.58 -8.81
N LEU A 285 -10.70 -2.99 -7.74
CA LEU A 285 -11.37 -1.89 -7.03
C LEU A 285 -11.69 -0.72 -7.96
N ALA A 286 -10.78 -0.40 -8.90
CA ALA A 286 -10.98 0.68 -9.86
C ALA A 286 -12.26 0.54 -10.69
N GLU A 287 -12.77 -0.69 -10.88
CA GLU A 287 -14.00 -0.98 -11.63
C GLU A 287 -15.25 -1.04 -10.74
N MET A 288 -15.10 -0.91 -9.43
CA MET A 288 -16.22 -1.04 -8.48
C MET A 288 -16.87 0.30 -8.11
N PHE A 289 -16.30 1.43 -8.53
CA PHE A 289 -16.91 2.73 -8.27
C PHE A 289 -18.29 2.84 -8.91
N GLY A 290 -19.27 3.31 -8.14
CA GLY A 290 -20.65 3.40 -8.58
C GLY A 290 -21.41 2.07 -8.65
N TYR A 291 -20.79 0.95 -8.26
CA TYR A 291 -21.41 -0.38 -8.35
C TYR A 291 -22.73 -0.49 -7.58
N SER A 292 -22.83 0.15 -6.42
CA SER A 292 -24.06 0.10 -5.61
C SER A 292 -25.27 0.66 -6.37
N THR A 293 -25.08 1.71 -7.14
CA THR A 293 -26.13 2.33 -7.98
C THR A 293 -26.51 1.41 -9.15
N ASP A 294 -25.50 0.84 -9.82
CA ASP A 294 -25.72 -0.05 -10.94
C ASP A 294 -26.41 -1.36 -10.52
N LEU A 295 -26.00 -1.92 -9.38
CA LEU A 295 -26.63 -3.12 -8.81
C LEU A 295 -28.10 -2.87 -8.47
N ARG A 296 -28.41 -1.75 -7.81
CA ARG A 296 -29.82 -1.37 -7.52
C ARG A 296 -30.65 -1.23 -8.78
N SER A 297 -30.10 -0.57 -9.79
CA SER A 297 -30.79 -0.41 -11.07
C SER A 297 -31.09 -1.75 -11.74
N LYS A 298 -30.12 -2.66 -11.78
CA LYS A 298 -30.24 -3.98 -12.42
C LYS A 298 -31.12 -4.97 -11.65
N THR A 299 -31.22 -4.81 -10.32
CA THR A 299 -31.96 -5.73 -9.46
C THR A 299 -33.23 -5.14 -8.87
N GLN A 300 -33.68 -3.97 -9.36
CA GLN A 300 -34.81 -3.24 -8.83
C GLN A 300 -34.74 -3.01 -7.30
N GLY A 301 -33.52 -2.74 -6.81
CA GLY A 301 -33.25 -2.51 -5.39
C GLY A 301 -33.18 -3.78 -4.52
N ARG A 302 -33.29 -4.97 -5.12
CA ARG A 302 -33.34 -6.26 -4.40
C ARG A 302 -31.97 -6.93 -4.24
N GLY A 303 -30.92 -6.43 -4.91
CA GLY A 303 -29.55 -6.91 -4.78
C GLY A 303 -28.80 -6.21 -3.66
N ASN A 304 -27.99 -6.96 -2.95
CA ASN A 304 -27.02 -6.46 -1.98
C ASN A 304 -25.63 -7.00 -2.30
N TYR A 305 -24.59 -6.30 -1.91
CA TYR A 305 -23.24 -6.78 -2.05
C TYR A 305 -22.38 -6.43 -0.83
N SER A 306 -21.35 -7.23 -0.64
CA SER A 306 -20.23 -6.95 0.24
C SER A 306 -18.94 -7.02 -0.56
N MET A 307 -17.93 -6.28 -0.13
CA MET A 307 -16.67 -6.18 -0.83
C MET A 307 -15.53 -6.10 0.21
N PHE A 308 -14.53 -6.97 0.02
CA PHE A 308 -13.37 -7.07 0.91
C PHE A 308 -12.10 -7.04 0.08
N PHE A 309 -11.05 -6.40 0.59
CA PHE A 309 -9.74 -6.49 -0.02
C PHE A 309 -9.24 -7.94 0.02
N GLU A 310 -8.75 -8.44 -1.10
CA GLU A 310 -8.18 -9.80 -1.19
C GLU A 310 -6.67 -9.75 -1.38
N LYS A 311 -6.20 -9.08 -2.43
CA LYS A 311 -4.77 -9.02 -2.78
C LYS A 311 -4.47 -7.96 -3.82
N TYR A 312 -3.20 -7.70 -4.03
CA TYR A 312 -2.71 -6.94 -5.19
C TYR A 312 -2.38 -7.86 -6.36
N GLU A 313 -2.76 -7.47 -7.57
CA GLU A 313 -2.41 -8.18 -8.82
C GLU A 313 -1.86 -7.20 -9.87
N PRO A 314 -0.98 -7.68 -10.80
CA PRO A 314 -0.49 -6.86 -11.88
C PRO A 314 -1.62 -6.29 -12.74
N VAL A 315 -1.52 -5.01 -13.04
CA VAL A 315 -2.47 -4.30 -13.90
C VAL A 315 -2.21 -4.66 -15.37
N PRO A 316 -3.25 -4.87 -16.20
CA PRO A 316 -3.07 -5.00 -17.65
C PRO A 316 -2.36 -3.76 -18.24
N LYS A 317 -1.50 -3.96 -19.23
CA LYS A 317 -0.64 -2.90 -19.77
C LYS A 317 -1.42 -1.66 -20.23
N ASN A 318 -2.55 -1.85 -20.90
CA ASN A 318 -3.42 -0.75 -21.35
C ASN A 318 -4.00 0.08 -20.19
N VAL A 319 -4.24 -0.52 -19.04
CA VAL A 319 -4.71 0.16 -17.84
C VAL A 319 -3.54 0.84 -17.12
N GLN A 320 -2.39 0.15 -17.02
CA GLN A 320 -1.16 0.73 -16.49
C GLN A 320 -0.80 2.05 -17.19
N ASP A 321 -0.80 2.06 -18.52
CA ASP A 321 -0.46 3.24 -19.32
C ASP A 321 -1.43 4.40 -19.04
N LYS A 322 -2.72 4.13 -18.83
CA LYS A 322 -3.72 5.14 -18.47
C LYS A 322 -3.47 5.72 -17.08
N VAL A 323 -3.19 4.85 -16.10
CA VAL A 323 -2.94 5.28 -14.70
C VAL A 323 -1.69 6.14 -14.62
N LEU A 324 -0.60 5.72 -15.26
CA LEU A 324 0.66 6.47 -15.27
C LEU A 324 0.52 7.81 -16.01
N ALA A 325 -0.20 7.84 -17.14
CA ALA A 325 -0.48 9.09 -17.86
C ALA A 325 -1.35 10.07 -17.08
N ALA A 326 -2.28 9.58 -16.26
CA ALA A 326 -3.12 10.42 -15.40
C ALA A 326 -2.31 11.06 -14.26
N LYS A 327 -1.30 10.38 -13.75
CA LYS A 327 -0.44 10.89 -12.66
C LYS A 327 0.65 11.86 -13.15
N ALA A 328 1.01 11.81 -14.42
CA ALA A 328 2.01 12.71 -15.01
C ALA A 328 1.47 14.13 -15.33
N LYS A 329 0.17 14.33 -15.15
CA LYS A 329 -0.52 15.66 -15.32
C LYS A 329 -0.67 16.35 -13.97
#